data_c976c62da05a8332110c7a5effd875f3
#
_entry.id   c976c62da05a8332110c7a5effd875f3
#
_cell.length_a   1.000
_cell.length_b   1.000
_cell.length_c   1.000
_cell.angle_alpha   90.00
_cell.angle_beta   90.00
_cell.angle_gamma   90.00
#
_symmetry.space_group_name_H-M   'P 1'
#
loop_
_entity.id
_entity.type
_entity.pdbx_description
1 polymer ?
#
loop_
_entity_poly.entity_id
_entity_poly.type
_entity_poly.pdbx_seq_one_letter_code
_entity_poly.pdbx_strand_id
1 'polypeptide(L)'
;MSADQAVVWRGILDRFEADIALAVSGGSPEPWTPPADVGPVPAELAERALRVADAQRETAAILAKTKADAAAHLEALDAVPDSRSSGHALLLDVRG
;
A
#
# COMPACT_ATOMS: atom_id res chain seq x y z
N MET A 1 1.79 9.79 31.28
CA MET A 1 1.76 11.18 31.12
C MET A 1 1.67 11.57 29.71
N SER A 2 1.01 12.66 29.52
CA SER A 2 0.69 13.03 28.16
C SER A 2 1.92 13.36 27.33
N ALA A 3 2.99 13.87 27.93
CA ALA A 3 4.18 14.20 27.18
C ALA A 3 4.83 12.95 26.58
N ASP A 4 4.91 11.88 27.37
CA ASP A 4 5.48 10.63 26.88
C ASP A 4 4.57 10.01 25.82
N GLN A 5 3.27 10.10 26.05
CA GLN A 5 2.31 9.58 25.11
C GLN A 5 2.39 10.32 23.77
N ALA A 6 2.56 11.64 23.82
CA ALA A 6 2.68 12.43 22.61
C ALA A 6 3.94 12.05 21.83
N VAL A 7 5.06 11.83 22.53
CA VAL A 7 6.29 11.42 21.87
C VAL A 7 6.11 10.08 21.17
N VAL A 8 5.50 9.13 21.85
CA VAL A 8 5.25 7.81 21.27
C VAL A 8 4.34 7.92 20.06
N TRP A 9 3.26 8.69 20.17
CA TRP A 9 2.33 8.82 19.07
C TRP A 9 2.92 9.56 17.88
N ARG A 10 3.79 10.54 18.13
CA ARG A 10 4.48 11.20 17.01
C ARG A 10 5.35 10.20 16.25
N GLY A 11 6.05 9.33 16.98
CA GLY A 11 6.83 8.29 16.33
C GLY A 11 5.99 7.33 15.52
N ILE A 12 4.82 6.94 16.04
CA ILE A 12 3.91 6.07 15.31
C ILE A 12 3.41 6.74 14.03
N LEU A 13 3.00 8.00 14.14
CA LEU A 13 2.50 8.71 12.97
C LEU A 13 3.61 8.96 11.95
N ASP A 14 4.83 9.26 12.42
CA ASP A 14 5.97 9.38 11.51
C ASP A 14 6.19 8.09 10.74
N ARG A 15 6.08 6.96 11.42
CA ARG A 15 6.27 5.66 10.76
C ARG A 15 5.17 5.41 9.73
N PHE A 16 3.92 5.69 10.08
CA PHE A 16 2.83 5.52 9.14
C PHE A 16 3.01 6.40 7.91
N GLU A 17 3.43 7.65 8.11
CA GLU A 17 3.65 8.55 6.97
C GLU A 17 4.80 8.07 6.10
N ALA A 18 5.86 7.56 6.70
CA ALA A 18 6.97 7.03 5.94
C ALA A 18 6.55 5.80 5.13
N ASP A 19 5.73 4.94 5.74
CA ASP A 19 5.26 3.74 5.06
C ASP A 19 4.35 4.10 3.88
N ILE A 20 3.49 5.12 4.06
CA ILE A 20 2.64 5.59 2.97
C ILE A 20 3.50 6.11 1.82
N ALA A 21 4.48 6.94 2.13
CA ALA A 21 5.36 7.50 1.10
C ALA A 21 6.09 6.40 0.35
N LEU A 22 6.54 5.39 1.07
CA LEU A 22 7.24 4.26 0.46
C LEU A 22 6.30 3.48 -0.46
N ALA A 23 5.09 3.21 0.01
CA ALA A 23 4.12 2.47 -0.79
C ALA A 23 3.73 3.24 -2.05
N VAL A 24 3.57 4.55 -1.94
CA VAL A 24 3.22 5.38 -3.10
C VAL A 24 4.35 5.37 -4.12
N SER A 25 5.59 5.28 -3.68
CA SER A 25 6.73 5.24 -4.60
C SER A 25 7.02 3.85 -5.14
N GLY A 26 6.21 2.86 -4.78
CA GLY A 26 6.38 1.51 -5.31
C GLY A 26 7.19 0.59 -4.42
N GLY A 27 7.62 1.06 -3.26
CA GLY A 27 8.36 0.22 -2.34
C GLY A 27 7.45 -0.59 -1.44
N SER A 28 8.04 -1.44 -0.63
CA SER A 28 7.31 -2.27 0.32
C SER A 28 7.81 -1.98 1.72
N PRO A 29 6.96 -1.43 2.57
CA PRO A 29 7.37 -1.18 3.95
C PRO A 29 7.70 -2.48 4.67
N GLU A 30 8.66 -2.41 5.57
CA GLU A 30 8.97 -3.56 6.41
C GLU A 30 7.85 -3.80 7.39
N PRO A 31 7.54 -5.06 7.71
CA PRO A 31 6.52 -5.33 8.71
C PRO A 31 6.86 -4.68 10.04
N TRP A 32 5.84 -4.10 10.67
CA TRP A 32 6.03 -3.38 11.91
C TRP A 32 4.73 -3.40 12.70
N THR A 33 4.84 -3.56 13.99
CA THR A 33 3.69 -3.59 14.87
C THR A 33 3.77 -2.40 15.81
N PRO A 34 2.72 -1.57 15.88
CA PRO A 34 2.73 -0.45 16.83
C PRO A 34 2.80 -0.96 18.25
N PRO A 35 3.36 -0.17 19.18
CA PRO A 35 3.35 -0.55 20.58
C PRO A 35 1.93 -0.78 21.09
N ALA A 36 1.77 -1.77 21.98
CA ALA A 36 0.43 -2.16 22.42
C ALA A 36 -0.15 -1.22 23.46
N ASP A 37 0.69 -0.55 24.23
CA ASP A 37 0.23 0.19 25.40
C ASP A 37 0.28 1.68 25.21
N VAL A 38 -0.12 2.19 24.05
CA VAL A 38 0.05 3.61 23.80
C VAL A 38 -1.12 4.44 24.26
N GLY A 39 -2.26 3.83 24.57
CA GLY A 39 -3.45 4.58 24.96
C GLY A 39 -4.00 5.41 23.80
N PRO A 40 -4.93 6.31 24.10
CA PRO A 40 -5.57 7.10 23.04
C PRO A 40 -4.65 8.16 22.47
N VAL A 41 -4.94 8.59 21.25
CA VAL A 41 -4.20 9.67 20.61
C VAL A 41 -4.37 10.96 21.41
N PRO A 42 -3.27 11.65 21.73
CA PRO A 42 -3.40 12.94 22.40
C PRO A 42 -4.17 13.93 21.55
N ALA A 43 -4.90 14.83 22.21
CA ALA A 43 -5.72 15.80 21.49
C ALA A 43 -4.91 16.62 20.50
N GLU A 44 -3.69 16.98 20.87
CA GLU A 44 -2.85 17.81 20.00
C GLU A 44 -2.42 17.07 18.72
N LEU A 45 -2.52 15.75 18.67
CA LEU A 45 -2.18 14.98 17.51
C LEU A 45 -3.39 14.40 16.78
N ALA A 46 -4.58 14.67 17.29
CA ALA A 46 -5.79 14.06 16.73
C ALA A 46 -6.00 14.42 15.27
N GLU A 47 -5.79 15.68 14.93
CA GLU A 47 -5.97 16.12 13.54
C GLU A 47 -4.97 15.44 12.61
N ARG A 48 -3.73 15.36 13.05
CA ARG A 48 -2.71 14.68 12.26
C ARG A 48 -3.05 13.21 12.10
N ALA A 49 -3.53 12.57 13.18
CA ALA A 49 -3.91 11.16 13.12
C ALA A 49 -5.03 10.92 12.12
N LEU A 50 -6.00 11.83 12.06
CA LEU A 50 -7.08 11.71 11.09
C LEU A 50 -6.55 11.85 9.66
N ARG A 51 -5.64 12.78 9.43
CA ARG A 51 -5.05 12.93 8.10
C ARG A 51 -4.27 11.69 7.70
N VAL A 52 -3.54 11.11 8.64
CA VAL A 52 -2.80 9.88 8.35
C VAL A 52 -3.75 8.74 8.03
N ALA A 53 -4.84 8.61 8.81
CA ALA A 53 -5.83 7.56 8.55
C ALA A 53 -6.47 7.72 7.17
N ASP A 54 -6.79 8.96 6.80
CA ASP A 54 -7.33 9.22 5.48
C ASP A 54 -6.33 8.88 4.38
N ALA A 55 -5.07 9.24 4.58
CA ALA A 55 -4.03 8.93 3.60
C ALA A 55 -3.82 7.43 3.48
N GLN A 56 -3.93 6.69 4.58
CA GLN A 56 -3.82 5.24 4.53
C GLN A 56 -4.96 4.63 3.72
N ARG A 57 -6.17 5.11 3.92
CA ARG A 57 -7.32 4.61 3.16
C ARG A 57 -7.18 4.93 1.68
N GLU A 58 -6.74 6.15 1.38
CA GLU A 58 -6.55 6.57 0.00
C GLU A 58 -5.47 5.73 -0.69
N THR A 59 -4.36 5.51 0.00
CA THR A 59 -3.27 4.70 -0.53
C THR A 59 -3.72 3.27 -0.77
N ALA A 60 -4.46 2.69 0.17
CA ALA A 60 -4.98 1.35 0.01
C ALA A 60 -5.91 1.25 -1.19
N ALA A 61 -6.74 2.26 -1.40
CA ALA A 61 -7.64 2.27 -2.54
C ALA A 61 -6.87 2.36 -3.85
N ILE A 62 -5.84 3.19 -3.90
CA ILE A 62 -5.01 3.31 -5.10
C ILE A 62 -4.30 1.99 -5.39
N LEU A 63 -3.74 1.36 -4.36
CA LEU A 63 -3.04 0.09 -4.55
C LEU A 63 -4.00 -1.01 -4.99
N ALA A 64 -5.20 -1.02 -4.43
CA ALA A 64 -6.21 -2.00 -4.82
C ALA A 64 -6.62 -1.81 -6.27
N LYS A 65 -6.78 -0.55 -6.70
CA LYS A 65 -7.13 -0.27 -8.09
C LYS A 65 -6.01 -0.69 -9.03
N THR A 66 -4.78 -0.38 -8.67
CA THR A 66 -3.64 -0.76 -9.48
C THR A 66 -3.56 -2.27 -9.63
N LYS A 67 -3.79 -2.99 -8.53
CA LYS A 67 -3.77 -4.45 -8.57
C LYS A 67 -4.89 -4.99 -9.44
N ALA A 68 -6.09 -4.42 -9.32
CA ALA A 68 -7.23 -4.84 -10.12
C ALA A 68 -6.99 -4.55 -11.61
N ASP A 69 -6.42 -3.39 -11.92
CA ASP A 69 -6.11 -3.04 -13.30
C ASP A 69 -5.08 -4.00 -13.89
N ALA A 70 -4.07 -4.36 -13.10
CA ALA A 70 -3.05 -5.31 -13.55
C ALA A 70 -3.67 -6.69 -13.79
N ALA A 71 -4.55 -7.13 -12.91
CA ALA A 71 -5.22 -8.42 -13.07
C ALA A 71 -6.10 -8.42 -14.32
N ALA A 72 -6.84 -7.33 -14.53
CA ALA A 72 -7.68 -7.22 -15.73
C ALA A 72 -6.83 -7.21 -17.00
N HIS A 73 -5.69 -6.55 -16.95
CA HIS A 73 -4.78 -6.52 -18.09
C HIS A 73 -4.25 -7.91 -18.41
N LEU A 74 -3.89 -8.67 -17.38
CA LEU A 74 -3.42 -10.02 -17.58
C LEU A 74 -4.53 -10.91 -18.15
N GLU A 75 -5.75 -10.74 -17.65
CA GLU A 75 -6.88 -11.49 -18.18
C GLU A 75 -7.12 -11.16 -19.65
N ALA A 76 -7.01 -9.89 -20.00
CA ALA A 76 -7.20 -9.48 -21.38
C ALA A 76 -6.12 -10.09 -22.29
N LEU A 77 -4.89 -10.17 -21.80
CA LEU A 77 -3.83 -10.80 -22.57
C LEU A 77 -4.08 -12.30 -22.76
N ASP A 78 -4.58 -12.95 -21.71
CA ASP A 78 -4.90 -14.37 -21.81
C ASP A 78 -6.04 -14.62 -22.79
N ALA A 79 -6.95 -13.69 -22.92
CA ALA A 79 -8.12 -13.85 -23.77
C ALA A 79 -7.79 -13.56 -25.24
N VAL A 80 -6.66 -12.95 -25.53
CA VAL A 80 -6.29 -12.65 -26.92
C VAL A 80 -6.04 -13.97 -27.65
N PRO A 81 -6.66 -14.19 -28.79
CA PRO A 81 -6.38 -15.41 -29.54
C PRO A 81 -4.92 -15.52 -29.84
N ASP A 82 -4.42 -16.73 -29.71
CA ASP A 82 -3.02 -16.94 -29.89
C ASP A 82 -2.76 -17.07 -31.36
N SER A 83 -2.89 -16.04 -32.05
CA SER A 83 -2.65 -16.07 -33.44
C SER A 83 -1.22 -16.20 -33.69
N ARG A 84 -0.48 -15.79 -32.75
CA ARG A 84 0.85 -16.04 -32.90
C ARG A 84 1.07 -17.42 -32.50
N SER A 85 0.25 -17.97 -31.86
CA SER A 85 0.51 -19.26 -31.48
C SER A 85 0.28 -20.05 -32.55
N SER A 86 -0.38 -19.68 -33.21
CA SER A 86 -0.37 -20.59 -34.09
C SER A 86 0.92 -20.66 -34.21
N GLY A 87 1.33 -20.12 -33.79
CA GLY A 87 2.25 -20.13 -33.44
C GLY A 87 2.59 -20.10 -32.15
N HIS A 88 2.35 -19.77 -31.44
CA HIS A 88 2.60 -19.63 -30.37
C HIS A 88 2.99 -19.83 -29.59
N ALA A 89 3.14 -20.18 -29.71
CA ALA A 89 3.39 -20.25 -28.88
C ALA A 89 4.35 -19.71 -28.64
N LEU A 90 4.98 -19.14 -29.27
CA LEU A 90 5.72 -18.68 -29.12
C LEU A 90 6.26 -17.91 -28.35
N LEU A 91 6.44 -17.45 -28.12
CA LEU A 91 6.97 -16.99 -27.32
C LEU A 91 7.13 -16.85 -26.40
N LEU A 92 7.05 -16.97 -26.27
CA LEU A 92 7.18 -17.20 -25.39
C LEU A 92 7.32 -17.35 -24.79
N ASP A 93 7.31 -17.45 -24.88
CA ASP A 93 7.43 -17.86 -24.35
C ASP A 93 7.45 -17.61 -23.73
N VAL A 94 7.33 -17.23 -23.74
CA VAL A 94 7.29 -17.34 -23.24
C VAL A 94 6.99 -17.38 -22.58
N ARG A 95 6.74 -17.49 -22.39
CA ARG A 95 6.39 -17.96 -21.91
C ARG A 95 6.40 -18.19 -21.28
N GLY A 96 6.37 -17.82 -21.57
CA GLY A 96 6.39 -18.20 -21.27
C GLY A 96 6.34 -18.30 -21.23
#